data_289e438c375540d1bf79759194cf1da4
#
_entry.id   289e438c375540d1bf79759194cf1da4
#
_cell.length_a   1.000
_cell.length_b   1.000
_cell.length_c   1.000
_cell.angle_alpha   90.00
_cell.angle_beta   90.00
_cell.angle_gamma   90.00
#
_symmetry.space_group_name_H-M   'P 1'
#
loop_
_entity.id
_entity.type
_entity.pdbx_description
1 polymer ?
#
loop_
_entity_poly.entity_id
_entity_poly.type
_entity_poly.pdbx_seq_one_letter_code
_entity_poly.pdbx_strand_id
1 'polypeptide(L)'
;MKVAVDTNVLVRAVVRDDRAQAEIAAKWLRNSSLIAISLSALCEFVWVLRRVYGFKAAEVADTMRSLISVDNVETNRPAVEAGLAVLDAGGDFADGVIAYEGRWLGAETFVSFDKKAVEMLKEQGMPARLL
;
A
#
# COMPACT_ATOMS: atom_id res chain seq x y z
N MET A 1 7.58 -14.85 -17.13
CA MET A 1 8.19 -15.15 -15.82
C MET A 1 7.32 -14.56 -14.73
N LYS A 2 7.19 -15.25 -13.62
CA LYS A 2 6.47 -14.77 -12.43
C LYS A 2 7.51 -14.15 -11.48
N VAL A 3 7.27 -12.92 -11.07
CA VAL A 3 8.27 -12.17 -10.28
C VAL A 3 7.64 -11.57 -9.03
N ALA A 4 8.42 -11.48 -7.97
CA ALA A 4 8.14 -10.61 -6.84
C ALA A 4 8.96 -9.33 -7.03
N VAL A 5 8.36 -8.18 -6.77
CA VAL A 5 9.06 -6.90 -6.95
C VAL A 5 9.35 -6.24 -5.61
N ASP A 6 10.53 -5.64 -5.53
CA ASP A 6 10.91 -4.79 -4.41
C ASP A 6 10.25 -3.42 -4.56
N THR A 7 10.12 -2.72 -3.46
CA THR A 7 9.55 -1.37 -3.40
C THR A 7 10.18 -0.43 -4.41
N ASN A 8 11.50 -0.46 -4.56
CA ASN A 8 12.20 0.45 -5.47
C ASN A 8 11.81 0.25 -6.94
N VAL A 9 11.42 -0.95 -7.34
CA VAL A 9 10.92 -1.19 -8.71
C VAL A 9 9.63 -0.40 -8.94
N LEU A 10 8.73 -0.43 -7.98
CA LEU A 10 7.47 0.32 -8.03
C LEU A 10 7.72 1.83 -8.05
N VAL A 11 8.60 2.30 -7.19
CA VAL A 11 8.96 3.73 -7.10
C VAL A 11 9.55 4.20 -8.42
N ARG A 12 10.50 3.47 -8.99
CA ARG A 12 11.13 3.85 -10.27
C ARG A 12 10.13 3.88 -11.42
N ALA A 13 9.20 2.96 -11.45
CA ALA A 13 8.17 2.91 -12.49
C ALA A 13 7.20 4.10 -12.41
N VAL A 14 6.88 4.56 -11.19
CA VAL A 14 5.89 5.63 -10.97
C VAL A 14 6.54 7.00 -11.03
N VAL A 15 7.63 7.22 -10.28
CA VAL A 15 8.24 8.56 -10.14
C VAL A 15 9.05 8.94 -11.37
N ARG A 16 9.78 7.98 -11.94
CA ARG A 16 10.56 8.15 -13.18
C ARG A 16 11.65 9.23 -13.09
N ASP A 17 12.20 9.47 -11.93
CA ASP A 17 13.30 10.40 -11.71
C ASP A 17 14.65 9.85 -12.16
N ASP A 18 14.78 8.52 -12.22
CA ASP A 18 15.89 7.83 -12.88
C ASP A 18 15.36 7.17 -14.15
N ARG A 19 15.61 7.81 -15.28
CA ARG A 19 15.01 7.40 -16.56
C ARG A 19 15.40 5.98 -16.97
N ALA A 20 16.65 5.62 -16.80
CA ALA A 20 17.14 4.29 -17.18
C ALA A 20 16.49 3.20 -16.32
N GLN A 21 16.44 3.40 -15.01
CA GLN A 21 15.78 2.46 -14.10
C GLN A 21 14.27 2.42 -14.31
N ALA A 22 13.64 3.56 -14.60
CA ALA A 22 12.21 3.61 -14.89
C ALA A 22 11.85 2.78 -16.12
N GLU A 23 12.65 2.84 -17.17
CA GLU A 23 12.42 2.05 -18.38
C GLU A 23 12.59 0.55 -18.12
N ILE A 24 13.61 0.16 -17.35
CA ILE A 24 13.83 -1.23 -16.95
C ILE A 24 12.65 -1.73 -16.12
N ALA A 25 12.25 -0.98 -15.11
CA ALA A 25 11.13 -1.32 -14.24
C ALA A 25 9.83 -1.49 -15.05
N ALA A 26 9.52 -0.53 -15.93
CA ALA A 26 8.34 -0.60 -16.77
C ALA A 26 8.34 -1.83 -17.68
N LYS A 27 9.50 -2.18 -18.23
CA LYS A 27 9.64 -3.37 -19.09
C LYS A 27 9.35 -4.65 -18.33
N TRP A 28 9.88 -4.80 -17.13
CA TRP A 28 9.63 -5.97 -16.28
C TRP A 28 8.16 -6.06 -15.87
N LEU A 29 7.54 -4.93 -15.53
CA LEU A 29 6.12 -4.89 -15.17
C LEU A 29 5.22 -5.26 -16.33
N ARG A 30 5.55 -4.85 -17.56
CA ARG A 30 4.77 -5.22 -18.75
C ARG A 30 4.94 -6.67 -19.17
N ASN A 31 6.15 -7.19 -19.09
CA ASN A 31 6.49 -8.48 -19.69
C ASN A 31 6.38 -9.67 -18.74
N SER A 32 6.21 -9.44 -17.45
CA SER A 32 6.04 -10.51 -16.49
C SER A 32 4.64 -11.11 -16.60
N SER A 33 4.54 -12.43 -16.49
CA SER A 33 3.24 -13.11 -16.51
C SER A 33 2.47 -12.93 -15.20
N LEU A 34 3.19 -12.73 -14.11
CA LEU A 34 2.61 -12.42 -12.80
C LEU A 34 3.58 -11.56 -12.01
N ILE A 35 3.06 -10.52 -11.38
CA ILE A 35 3.81 -9.62 -10.51
C ILE A 35 3.23 -9.72 -9.12
N ALA A 36 3.96 -10.40 -8.23
CA ALA A 36 3.56 -10.53 -6.83
C ALA A 36 4.06 -9.30 -6.06
N ILE A 37 3.14 -8.59 -5.42
CA ILE A 37 3.46 -7.41 -4.61
C ILE A 37 3.02 -7.68 -3.18
N SER A 38 3.98 -7.73 -2.26
CA SER A 38 3.70 -7.96 -0.84
C SER A 38 3.11 -6.72 -0.19
N LEU A 39 2.37 -6.92 0.91
CA LEU A 39 1.86 -5.81 1.72
C LEU A 39 3.00 -4.96 2.28
N SER A 40 4.12 -5.58 2.66
CA SER A 40 5.30 -4.87 3.12
C SER A 40 5.81 -3.90 2.06
N ALA A 41 5.91 -4.35 0.81
CA ALA A 41 6.36 -3.50 -0.30
C ALA A 41 5.37 -2.36 -0.55
N LEU A 42 4.06 -2.60 -0.47
CA LEU A 42 3.05 -1.56 -0.68
C LEU A 42 3.04 -0.52 0.44
N CYS A 43 3.19 -0.94 1.70
CA CYS A 43 3.29 0.02 2.81
C CYS A 43 4.52 0.91 2.67
N GLU A 44 5.66 0.33 2.32
CA GLU A 44 6.89 1.09 2.09
C GLU A 44 6.75 2.02 0.88
N PHE A 45 6.12 1.54 -0.18
CA PHE A 45 5.84 2.33 -1.39
C PHE A 45 5.03 3.60 -1.06
N VAL A 46 3.94 3.46 -0.31
CA VAL A 46 3.14 4.60 0.15
C VAL A 46 4.00 5.57 0.97
N TRP A 47 4.78 5.04 1.90
CA TRP A 47 5.66 5.85 2.74
C TRP A 47 6.64 6.67 1.91
N VAL A 48 7.31 6.02 0.93
CA VAL A 48 8.29 6.67 0.06
C VAL A 48 7.62 7.76 -0.78
N LEU A 49 6.49 7.48 -1.42
CA LEU A 49 5.78 8.48 -2.22
C LEU A 49 5.39 9.70 -1.38
N ARG A 50 4.92 9.48 -0.15
CA ARG A 50 4.49 10.55 0.74
C ARG A 50 5.66 11.34 1.32
N ARG A 51 6.64 10.65 1.89
CA ARG A 51 7.71 11.26 2.68
C ARG A 51 8.90 11.73 1.86
N VAL A 52 9.26 10.99 0.83
CA VAL A 52 10.41 11.33 -0.01
C VAL A 52 10.01 12.22 -1.17
N TYR A 53 8.91 11.91 -1.84
CA TYR A 53 8.49 12.60 -3.05
C TYR A 53 7.34 13.59 -2.85
N GLY A 54 6.77 13.67 -1.66
CA GLY A 54 5.76 14.67 -1.33
C GLY A 54 4.41 14.47 -2.03
N PHE A 55 4.09 13.25 -2.44
CA PHE A 55 2.78 12.95 -3.02
C PHE A 55 1.66 13.23 -2.01
N LYS A 56 0.56 13.79 -2.49
CA LYS A 56 -0.65 13.95 -1.68
C LYS A 56 -1.34 12.59 -1.50
N ALA A 57 -2.11 12.46 -0.42
CA ALA A 57 -2.85 11.22 -0.15
C ALA A 57 -3.71 10.78 -1.34
N ALA A 58 -4.43 11.71 -1.98
CA ALA A 58 -5.26 11.40 -3.14
C ALA A 58 -4.44 10.90 -4.33
N GLU A 59 -3.27 11.46 -4.56
CA GLU A 59 -2.35 11.02 -5.63
C GLU A 59 -1.84 9.60 -5.37
N VAL A 60 -1.50 9.29 -4.12
CA VAL A 60 -1.07 7.95 -3.72
C VAL A 60 -2.21 6.94 -3.90
N ALA A 61 -3.41 7.30 -3.46
CA ALA A 61 -4.58 6.43 -3.58
C ALA A 61 -4.87 6.10 -5.05
N ASP A 62 -4.83 7.10 -5.93
CA ASP A 62 -5.05 6.90 -7.37
C ASP A 62 -3.96 6.02 -7.99
N THR A 63 -2.72 6.23 -7.61
CA THR A 63 -1.58 5.42 -8.05
C THR A 63 -1.73 3.97 -7.63
N MET A 64 -2.12 3.74 -6.38
CA MET A 64 -2.35 2.39 -5.84
C MET A 64 -3.49 1.68 -6.57
N ARG A 65 -4.60 2.37 -6.79
CA ARG A 65 -5.75 1.78 -7.50
C ARG A 65 -5.40 1.43 -8.93
N SER A 66 -4.64 2.28 -9.61
CA SER A 66 -4.13 1.98 -10.95
C SER A 66 -3.22 0.76 -10.95
N LEU A 67 -2.31 0.68 -9.99
CA LEU A 67 -1.36 -0.43 -9.88
C LEU A 67 -2.07 -1.77 -9.67
N ILE A 68 -3.00 -1.85 -8.72
CA ILE A 68 -3.69 -3.10 -8.42
C ILE A 68 -4.75 -3.48 -9.45
N SER A 69 -5.10 -2.59 -10.36
CA SER A 69 -6.03 -2.87 -11.46
C SER A 69 -5.37 -3.57 -12.65
N VAL A 70 -4.04 -3.62 -12.69
CA VAL A 70 -3.30 -4.27 -13.78
C VAL A 70 -3.49 -5.79 -13.68
N ASP A 71 -3.83 -6.43 -14.80
CA ASP A 71 -4.24 -7.83 -14.83
C ASP A 71 -3.23 -8.81 -14.27
N ASN A 72 -1.94 -8.55 -14.47
CA ASN A 72 -0.87 -9.44 -14.02
C ASN A 72 -0.37 -9.15 -12.59
N VAL A 73 -0.94 -8.18 -11.91
CA VAL A 73 -0.58 -7.86 -10.52
C VAL A 73 -1.38 -8.70 -9.55
N GLU A 74 -0.68 -9.39 -8.66
CA GLU A 74 -1.25 -10.17 -7.55
C GLU A 74 -0.80 -9.60 -6.22
N THR A 75 -1.76 -9.32 -5.35
CA THR A 75 -1.55 -8.84 -3.99
C THR A 75 -2.73 -9.22 -3.11
N ASN A 76 -2.61 -9.00 -1.83
CA ASN A 76 -3.74 -9.16 -0.91
C ASN A 76 -4.68 -7.94 -1.06
N ARG A 77 -5.60 -8.00 -2.02
CA ARG A 77 -6.50 -6.89 -2.35
C ARG A 77 -7.37 -6.43 -1.18
N PRO A 78 -7.99 -7.31 -0.38
CA PRO A 78 -8.78 -6.85 0.77
C PRO A 78 -7.96 -6.04 1.78
N ALA A 79 -6.71 -6.43 2.02
CA ALA A 79 -5.82 -5.68 2.92
C ALA A 79 -5.47 -4.31 2.32
N VAL A 80 -5.20 -4.25 1.02
CA VAL A 80 -4.93 -2.99 0.30
C VAL A 80 -6.13 -2.07 0.37
N GLU A 81 -7.35 -2.59 0.16
CA GLU A 81 -8.58 -1.80 0.26
C GLU A 81 -8.79 -1.25 1.68
N ALA A 82 -8.48 -2.03 2.71
CA ALA A 82 -8.52 -1.56 4.09
C ALA A 82 -7.54 -0.40 4.33
N GLY A 83 -6.33 -0.52 3.78
CA GLY A 83 -5.34 0.55 3.85
C GLY A 83 -5.77 1.81 3.10
N LEU A 84 -6.35 1.65 1.91
CA LEU A 84 -6.84 2.77 1.10
C LEU A 84 -8.01 3.48 1.78
N ALA A 85 -8.91 2.77 2.45
CA ALA A 85 -10.02 3.38 3.18
C ALA A 85 -9.51 4.31 4.30
N VAL A 86 -8.48 3.90 5.02
CA VAL A 86 -7.85 4.73 6.06
C VAL A 86 -7.14 5.93 5.43
N LEU A 87 -6.39 5.72 4.34
CA LEU A 87 -5.70 6.78 3.62
C LEU A 87 -6.68 7.84 3.09
N ASP A 88 -7.77 7.41 2.47
CA ASP A 88 -8.82 8.31 1.94
C ASP A 88 -9.47 9.14 3.06
N ALA A 89 -9.58 8.58 4.26
CA ALA A 89 -10.13 9.27 5.43
C ALA A 89 -9.13 10.21 6.11
N GLY A 90 -7.90 10.29 5.62
CA GLY A 90 -6.85 11.16 6.14
C GLY A 90 -5.89 10.48 7.11
N GLY A 91 -5.94 9.16 7.23
CA GLY A 91 -5.04 8.39 8.07
C GLY A 91 -3.89 7.77 7.31
N ASP A 92 -3.23 6.82 7.94
CA ASP A 92 -2.06 6.14 7.39
C ASP A 92 -2.48 4.80 6.75
N PHE A 93 -2.08 4.58 5.51
CA PHE A 93 -2.33 3.35 4.77
C PHE A 93 -1.90 2.10 5.57
N ALA A 94 -0.70 2.15 6.17
CA ALA A 94 -0.16 1.01 6.91
C ALA A 94 -1.06 0.60 8.09
N ASP A 95 -1.69 1.54 8.77
CA ASP A 95 -2.58 1.24 9.90
C ASP A 95 -3.77 0.38 9.46
N GLY A 96 -4.35 0.69 8.31
CA GLY A 96 -5.44 -0.10 7.75
C GLY A 96 -5.01 -1.52 7.37
N VAL A 97 -3.83 -1.64 6.77
CA VAL A 97 -3.25 -2.93 6.40
C VAL A 97 -2.96 -3.77 7.65
N ILE A 98 -2.32 -3.18 8.65
CA ILE A 98 -1.96 -3.88 9.90
C ILE A 98 -3.22 -4.38 10.61
N ALA A 99 -4.23 -3.54 10.74
CA ALA A 99 -5.48 -3.92 11.41
C ALA A 99 -6.20 -5.04 10.66
N TYR A 100 -6.28 -4.96 9.35
CA TYR A 100 -6.90 -6.00 8.54
C TYR A 100 -6.15 -7.33 8.64
N GLU A 101 -4.84 -7.30 8.44
CA GLU A 101 -4.00 -8.49 8.50
C GLU A 101 -4.01 -9.10 9.90
N GLY A 102 -4.03 -8.27 10.94
CA GLY A 102 -4.15 -8.72 12.34
C GLY A 102 -5.43 -9.52 12.58
N ARG A 103 -6.55 -9.10 12.00
CA ARG A 103 -7.82 -9.85 12.11
C ARG A 103 -7.71 -11.21 11.42
N TRP A 104 -7.08 -11.27 10.28
CA TRP A 104 -6.81 -12.53 9.58
C TRP A 104 -5.98 -13.50 10.43
N LEU A 105 -5.07 -12.96 11.22
CA LEU A 105 -4.22 -13.74 12.14
C LEU A 105 -4.93 -14.11 13.45
N GLY A 106 -6.18 -13.64 13.64
CA GLY A 106 -7.01 -14.00 14.80
C GLY A 106 -7.18 -12.91 15.83
N ALA A 107 -6.69 -11.70 15.60
CA ALA A 107 -6.86 -10.58 16.52
C ALA A 107 -8.30 -10.07 16.56
N GLU A 108 -8.79 -9.75 17.73
CA GLU A 108 -10.13 -9.18 17.93
C GLU A 108 -10.12 -7.65 17.84
N THR A 109 -9.00 -7.02 18.19
CA THR A 109 -8.89 -5.57 18.21
C THR A 109 -7.48 -5.12 17.85
N PHE A 110 -7.38 -3.94 17.25
CA PHE A 110 -6.13 -3.23 17.00
C PHE A 110 -5.82 -2.37 18.22
N VAL A 111 -4.59 -2.46 18.73
CA VAL A 111 -4.16 -1.65 19.88
C VAL A 111 -3.00 -0.76 19.48
N SER A 112 -3.01 0.48 19.94
CA SER A 112 -1.96 1.45 19.61
C SER A 112 -1.90 2.56 20.66
N PHE A 113 -0.76 3.20 20.76
CA PHE A 113 -0.61 4.46 21.49
C PHE A 113 -0.96 5.67 20.59
N ASP A 114 -1.15 5.46 19.31
CA ASP A 114 -1.48 6.53 18.35
C ASP A 114 -2.99 6.78 18.34
N LYS A 115 -3.40 7.90 18.94
CA LYS A 115 -4.81 8.29 19.06
C LYS A 115 -5.48 8.43 17.69
N LYS A 116 -4.79 9.04 16.72
CA LYS A 116 -5.34 9.24 15.38
C LYS A 116 -5.57 7.92 14.67
N ALA A 117 -4.63 7.00 14.74
CA ALA A 117 -4.77 5.67 14.15
C ALA A 117 -5.99 4.94 14.70
N VAL A 118 -6.16 4.96 16.02
CA VAL A 118 -7.29 4.31 16.70
C VAL A 118 -8.62 4.93 16.26
N GLU A 119 -8.71 6.26 16.24
CA GLU A 119 -9.93 6.96 15.82
C GLU A 119 -10.28 6.65 14.36
N MET A 120 -9.30 6.66 13.47
CA MET A 120 -9.50 6.36 12.05
C MET A 120 -10.01 4.94 11.82
N LEU A 121 -9.45 3.96 12.54
CA LEU A 121 -9.89 2.57 12.42
C LEU A 121 -11.31 2.37 12.97
N LYS A 122 -11.64 3.02 14.07
CA LYS A 122 -13.02 2.99 14.61
C LYS A 122 -14.02 3.57 13.61
N GLU A 123 -13.68 4.67 12.96
CA GLU A 123 -14.52 5.28 11.93
C GLU A 123 -14.74 4.34 10.75
N GLN A 124 -13.77 3.49 10.44
CA GLN A 124 -13.88 2.47 9.40
C GLN A 124 -14.61 1.20 9.88
N GLY A 125 -15.11 1.19 11.09
CA GLY A 125 -15.82 0.05 11.64
C GLY A 125 -14.93 -1.07 12.16
N MET A 126 -13.65 -0.81 12.34
CA MET A 126 -12.69 -1.80 12.86
C MET A 126 -12.53 -1.62 14.36
N PRO A 127 -12.58 -2.72 15.14
CA PRO A 127 -12.33 -2.65 16.59
C PRO A 127 -10.92 -2.14 16.86
N ALA A 128 -10.81 -1.11 17.68
CA ALA A 128 -9.51 -0.51 18.01
C ALA A 128 -9.55 0.07 19.42
N ARG A 129 -8.40 0.08 20.08
CA ARG A 129 -8.26 0.56 21.45
C ARG A 129 -6.98 1.36 21.63
N LEU A 130 -7.13 2.55 22.18
CA LEU A 130 -6.00 3.39 22.59
C LEU A 130 -5.43 2.88 23.90
N LEU A 131 -4.13 2.68 23.94
CA LEU A 131 -3.42 2.27 25.16
C LEU A 131 -2.95 3.48 25.99
#